data_5db1941d6a6015c088b49cc6e079c050
#
_entry.id   5db1941d6a6015c088b49cc6e079c050
#
_cell.length_a   1.000
_cell.length_b   1.000
_cell.length_c   1.000
_cell.angle_alpha   90.00
_cell.angle_beta   90.00
_cell.angle_gamma   90.00
#
_symmetry.space_group_name_H-M   'P 1'
#
loop_
_entity.id
_entity.type
_entity.pdbx_description
1 polymer ?
#
loop_
_entity_poly.entity_id
_entity_poly.type
_entity_poly.pdbx_seq_one_letter_code
_entity_poly.pdbx_strand_id
1 'polypeptide(L)'
;MIILKFRTANAFRWLLIFATLFFVVYISVTQLSKASLYGIFNIFTVDFNDDSYKTFHYKNINDTDENHLRLKDFSQYESELFKVQFKIFFVQTSENEDILSRHACSIESASRLHPNGLIFVFMRSQYVHLRKGSFNRLRTYTNIRFVHFNEHDIYSGTTLSRLNGTKRAQLIRYFAISHMSDFIRTALLYKYGGVYFDLDVIPLKRFSLFSNTVALESIDSVNVAVLAFEKQHLALDIQMDIQLTLVNQQFNAFCWNCVGPAALSDALKRVCDEKKLSIHSKDKCQQIDIQPSFVFYPIPYQKIPQFFRRSKSDDDIDYLVKNSSVYSIHYFHHMTMNLAVECYSPFARIAQIYCPNIYEQLIDPKEFMLTRTKTSKYLFTNLDILLFCLSISFLFILILLLAGSFLSYLPSMRIFILERLRKISISI
;
A
#
# COMPACT_ATOMS: atom_id res chain seq x y z
N MET A 1 -48.20 -15.16 -40.99
CA MET A 1 -47.26 -14.07 -41.31
C MET A 1 -47.20 -12.95 -40.30
N ILE A 2 -48.26 -12.70 -39.53
CA ILE A 2 -48.31 -11.62 -38.49
C ILE A 2 -47.58 -11.99 -37.18
N ILE A 3 -47.54 -13.27 -36.79
CA ILE A 3 -46.92 -13.74 -35.54
C ILE A 3 -45.38 -13.69 -35.57
N LEU A 4 -44.75 -13.80 -36.74
CA LEU A 4 -43.29 -13.67 -36.88
C LEU A 4 -42.81 -12.21 -36.75
N LYS A 5 -43.62 -11.23 -37.20
CA LYS A 5 -43.25 -9.81 -37.10
C LYS A 5 -43.27 -9.28 -35.64
N PHE A 6 -44.11 -9.86 -34.78
CA PHE A 6 -44.16 -9.43 -33.36
C PHE A 6 -42.98 -9.97 -32.53
N ARG A 7 -42.44 -11.14 -32.88
CA ARG A 7 -41.28 -11.72 -32.19
C ARG A 7 -39.95 -10.96 -32.51
N THR A 8 -39.82 -10.53 -33.75
CA THR A 8 -38.63 -9.78 -34.17
C THR A 8 -38.61 -8.35 -33.62
N ALA A 9 -39.75 -7.69 -33.48
CA ALA A 9 -39.84 -6.33 -32.91
C ALA A 9 -39.51 -6.31 -31.41
N ASN A 10 -39.92 -7.29 -30.65
CA ASN A 10 -39.55 -7.40 -29.23
C ASN A 10 -38.06 -7.78 -29.04
N ALA A 11 -37.50 -8.68 -29.84
CA ALA A 11 -36.11 -9.00 -29.80
C ALA A 11 -35.24 -7.77 -30.14
N PHE A 12 -35.66 -6.96 -31.13
CA PHE A 12 -34.95 -5.74 -31.51
C PHE A 12 -35.06 -4.64 -30.43
N ARG A 13 -36.20 -4.50 -29.75
CA ARG A 13 -36.35 -3.63 -28.58
C ARG A 13 -35.44 -4.02 -27.42
N TRP A 14 -35.35 -5.30 -27.09
CA TRP A 14 -34.47 -5.78 -26.05
C TRP A 14 -32.99 -5.58 -26.43
N LEU A 15 -32.62 -5.76 -27.68
CA LEU A 15 -31.27 -5.51 -28.18
C LEU A 15 -30.90 -4.00 -28.05
N LEU A 16 -31.83 -3.11 -28.34
CA LEU A 16 -31.65 -1.66 -28.16
C LEU A 16 -31.53 -1.27 -26.68
N ILE A 17 -32.36 -1.86 -25.80
CA ILE A 17 -32.28 -1.61 -24.34
C ILE A 17 -30.94 -2.11 -23.79
N PHE A 18 -30.45 -3.28 -24.21
CA PHE A 18 -29.16 -3.78 -23.79
C PHE A 18 -28.00 -2.98 -24.36
N ALA A 19 -28.06 -2.53 -25.59
CA ALA A 19 -27.05 -1.67 -26.19
C ALA A 19 -26.98 -0.30 -25.47
N THR A 20 -28.11 0.29 -25.11
CA THR A 20 -28.15 1.55 -24.34
C THR A 20 -27.65 1.36 -22.91
N LEU A 21 -28.04 0.28 -22.21
CA LEU A 21 -27.51 -0.05 -20.89
C LEU A 21 -26.00 -0.28 -20.93
N PHE A 22 -25.50 -1.02 -21.93
CA PHE A 22 -24.07 -1.24 -22.13
C PHE A 22 -23.33 0.09 -22.39
N PHE A 23 -23.91 0.97 -23.20
CA PHE A 23 -23.32 2.28 -23.50
C PHE A 23 -23.31 3.18 -22.26
N VAL A 24 -24.36 3.16 -21.44
CA VAL A 24 -24.42 3.90 -20.17
C VAL A 24 -23.43 3.35 -19.16
N VAL A 25 -23.29 2.03 -19.02
CA VAL A 25 -22.28 1.39 -18.17
C VAL A 25 -20.87 1.71 -18.68
N TYR A 26 -20.65 1.64 -19.99
CA TYR A 26 -19.39 2.00 -20.62
C TYR A 26 -19.00 3.46 -20.37
N ILE A 27 -19.93 4.40 -20.53
CA ILE A 27 -19.69 5.82 -20.23
C ILE A 27 -19.47 6.01 -18.73
N SER A 28 -20.25 5.35 -17.86
CA SER A 28 -20.08 5.45 -16.41
C SER A 28 -18.71 4.91 -15.96
N VAL A 29 -18.25 3.81 -16.56
CA VAL A 29 -16.92 3.22 -16.29
C VAL A 29 -15.80 4.10 -16.85
N THR A 30 -15.99 4.73 -18.02
CA THR A 30 -14.97 5.62 -18.60
C THR A 30 -14.93 7.00 -17.93
N GLN A 31 -16.04 7.44 -17.32
CA GLN A 31 -16.11 8.67 -16.52
C GLN A 31 -15.69 8.47 -15.05
N LEU A 32 -15.69 7.23 -14.54
CA LEU A 32 -14.99 6.94 -13.29
C LEU A 32 -13.52 7.35 -13.49
N SER A 33 -13.05 8.30 -12.69
CA SER A 33 -11.69 8.82 -12.78
C SER A 33 -10.71 7.65 -12.88
N LYS A 34 -9.67 7.79 -13.70
CA LYS A 34 -8.62 6.77 -13.87
C LYS A 34 -8.11 6.21 -12.53
N ALA A 35 -8.16 6.99 -11.45
CA ALA A 35 -7.85 6.58 -10.08
C ALA A 35 -8.83 5.54 -9.51
N SER A 36 -10.12 5.63 -9.76
CA SER A 36 -11.11 4.64 -9.30
C SER A 36 -11.04 3.34 -10.09
N LEU A 37 -10.77 3.43 -11.40
CA LEU A 37 -10.49 2.24 -12.23
C LEU A 37 -9.20 1.53 -11.79
N TYR A 38 -8.14 2.27 -11.43
CA TYR A 38 -6.92 1.68 -10.89
C TYR A 38 -7.17 0.94 -9.58
N GLY A 39 -8.01 1.46 -8.71
CA GLY A 39 -8.39 0.78 -7.46
C GLY A 39 -9.18 -0.51 -7.72
N ILE A 40 -10.13 -0.50 -8.65
CA ILE A 40 -10.96 -1.66 -8.98
C ILE A 40 -10.18 -2.70 -9.81
N PHE A 41 -9.34 -2.27 -10.76
CA PHE A 41 -8.54 -3.18 -11.58
C PHE A 41 -7.42 -3.87 -10.80
N ASN A 42 -6.79 -3.20 -9.82
CA ASN A 42 -5.85 -3.87 -8.91
C ASN A 42 -6.50 -4.95 -8.03
N ILE A 43 -7.83 -4.91 -7.85
CA ILE A 43 -8.56 -5.98 -7.16
C ILE A 43 -8.71 -7.23 -8.05
N PHE A 44 -8.77 -7.07 -9.38
CA PHE A 44 -9.03 -8.17 -10.33
C PHE A 44 -7.77 -8.69 -11.06
N THR A 45 -6.64 -8.00 -11.00
CA THR A 45 -5.39 -8.40 -11.69
C THR A 45 -4.31 -8.92 -10.76
N VAL A 46 -4.68 -9.44 -9.59
CA VAL A 46 -3.74 -10.28 -8.83
C VAL A 46 -3.63 -11.60 -9.58
N ASP A 47 -2.52 -11.78 -10.25
CA ASP A 47 -2.18 -13.04 -10.92
C ASP A 47 -2.09 -14.13 -9.86
N PHE A 48 -3.08 -15.02 -9.82
CA PHE A 48 -3.14 -16.16 -8.91
C PHE A 48 -2.00 -17.17 -9.16
N ASN A 49 -1.23 -16.98 -10.22
CA ASN A 49 -0.10 -17.81 -10.62
C ASN A 49 1.26 -17.16 -10.37
N ASP A 50 1.33 -16.04 -9.65
CA ASP A 50 2.63 -15.53 -9.20
C ASP A 50 3.18 -16.47 -8.12
N ASP A 51 3.93 -17.47 -8.58
CA ASP A 51 4.64 -18.44 -7.75
C ASP A 51 5.73 -17.79 -6.85
N SER A 52 5.93 -16.47 -6.94
CA SER A 52 6.84 -15.73 -6.06
C SER A 52 6.46 -15.84 -4.58
N TYR A 53 5.21 -16.21 -4.27
CA TYR A 53 4.73 -16.48 -2.92
C TYR A 53 4.74 -17.95 -2.51
N LYS A 54 4.94 -18.90 -3.45
CA LYS A 54 4.74 -20.32 -3.17
C LYS A 54 5.95 -21.06 -2.64
N THR A 55 7.15 -20.54 -2.88
CA THR A 55 8.37 -21.13 -2.33
C THR A 55 9.41 -20.04 -2.17
N PHE A 56 9.71 -19.67 -0.93
CA PHE A 56 10.96 -19.03 -0.60
C PHE A 56 12.10 -20.01 -0.91
N HIS A 57 12.44 -20.16 -2.19
CA HIS A 57 13.71 -20.75 -2.54
C HIS A 57 14.76 -19.75 -2.07
N TYR A 58 15.36 -20.03 -0.92
CA TYR A 58 16.67 -19.50 -0.59
C TYR A 58 17.53 -19.73 -1.83
N LYS A 59 17.71 -18.68 -2.60
CA LYS A 59 18.75 -18.68 -3.61
C LYS A 59 20.02 -18.91 -2.79
N ASN A 60 20.69 -20.04 -2.96
CA ASN A 60 22.03 -20.22 -2.43
C ASN A 60 22.94 -19.22 -3.16
N ILE A 61 22.89 -17.97 -2.69
CA ILE A 61 23.86 -16.95 -3.06
C ILE A 61 25.08 -17.38 -2.28
N ASN A 62 26.08 -17.89 -2.97
CA ASN A 62 27.37 -18.12 -2.34
C ASN A 62 27.84 -16.80 -1.75
N ASP A 63 28.32 -16.80 -0.51
CA ASP A 63 28.84 -15.60 0.21
C ASP A 63 29.97 -14.88 -0.55
N THR A 64 30.38 -15.40 -1.71
CA THR A 64 31.42 -14.91 -2.61
C THR A 64 30.87 -14.11 -3.80
N ASP A 65 29.57 -13.84 -3.91
CA ASP A 65 29.07 -12.98 -4.99
C ASP A 65 29.44 -11.51 -4.73
N GLU A 66 30.44 -11.02 -5.46
CA GLU A 66 30.92 -9.64 -5.39
C GLU A 66 29.84 -8.55 -5.62
N ASN A 67 28.67 -8.94 -6.08
CA ASN A 67 27.55 -8.01 -6.33
C ASN A 67 26.58 -7.91 -5.17
N HIS A 68 26.67 -8.78 -4.17
CA HIS A 68 25.76 -8.81 -3.04
C HIS A 68 26.51 -8.69 -1.71
N LEU A 69 25.93 -7.96 -0.78
CA LEU A 69 26.40 -7.87 0.60
C LEU A 69 25.38 -8.54 1.51
N ARG A 70 25.82 -9.50 2.31
CA ARG A 70 25.00 -10.06 3.37
C ARG A 70 24.88 -9.05 4.51
N LEU A 71 23.64 -8.74 4.89
CA LEU A 71 23.36 -7.87 6.03
C LEU A 71 23.56 -8.63 7.34
N LYS A 72 23.98 -7.90 8.35
CA LYS A 72 24.02 -8.43 9.72
C LYS A 72 22.62 -8.51 10.28
N ASP A 73 22.38 -9.54 11.10
CA ASP A 73 21.10 -9.69 11.78
C ASP A 73 20.90 -8.58 12.83
N PHE A 74 19.68 -8.14 12.95
CA PHE A 74 19.27 -7.07 13.86
C PHE A 74 19.71 -7.34 15.32
N SER A 75 19.67 -8.58 15.76
CA SER A 75 20.10 -8.99 17.12
C SER A 75 21.52 -8.52 17.48
N GLN A 76 22.40 -8.38 16.49
CA GLN A 76 23.77 -7.87 16.70
C GLN A 76 23.82 -6.36 17.01
N TYR A 77 22.77 -5.63 16.69
CA TYR A 77 22.66 -4.18 16.91
C TYR A 77 21.71 -3.79 18.04
N GLU A 78 21.02 -4.75 18.65
CA GLU A 78 19.99 -4.47 19.65
C GLU A 78 20.55 -3.71 20.86
N SER A 79 21.79 -4.03 21.27
CA SER A 79 22.48 -3.31 22.35
C SER A 79 22.78 -1.85 21.99
N GLU A 80 23.05 -1.54 20.72
CA GLU A 80 23.26 -0.17 20.22
C GLU A 80 21.94 0.62 20.31
N LEU A 81 20.83 0.00 19.96
CA LEU A 81 19.50 0.61 20.05
C LEU A 81 19.12 1.08 21.45
N PHE A 82 19.49 0.30 22.48
CA PHE A 82 19.19 0.68 23.86
C PHE A 82 20.07 1.84 24.36
N LYS A 83 21.27 2.02 23.81
CA LYS A 83 22.22 3.06 24.23
C LYS A 83 21.97 4.41 23.56
N VAL A 84 21.34 4.41 22.37
CA VAL A 84 21.14 5.62 21.59
C VAL A 84 19.88 6.35 22.04
N GLN A 85 20.04 7.63 22.35
CA GLN A 85 18.95 8.49 22.82
C GLN A 85 17.92 8.76 21.73
N PHE A 86 18.37 9.03 20.48
CA PHE A 86 17.47 9.33 19.36
C PHE A 86 17.67 8.34 18.22
N LYS A 87 16.60 7.70 17.80
CA LYS A 87 16.60 6.67 16.75
C LYS A 87 15.41 6.80 15.82
N ILE A 88 15.65 6.47 14.56
CA ILE A 88 14.65 6.47 13.50
C ILE A 88 14.63 5.09 12.84
N PHE A 89 13.43 4.60 12.54
CA PHE A 89 13.19 3.32 11.92
C PHE A 89 12.55 3.49 10.54
N PHE A 90 13.11 2.79 9.56
CA PHE A 90 12.50 2.49 8.26
C PHE A 90 12.40 0.98 8.13
N VAL A 91 11.36 0.48 7.47
CA VAL A 91 11.15 -0.96 7.30
C VAL A 91 10.84 -1.28 5.83
N GLN A 92 11.64 -2.16 5.22
CA GLN A 92 11.38 -2.75 3.91
C GLN A 92 10.92 -4.20 4.11
N THR A 93 9.64 -4.44 3.99
CA THR A 93 9.02 -5.75 4.20
C THR A 93 8.97 -6.62 2.94
N SER A 94 9.36 -6.08 1.78
CA SER A 94 9.56 -6.87 0.57
C SER A 94 10.92 -7.59 0.60
N GLU A 95 11.02 -8.72 -0.12
CA GLU A 95 12.29 -9.44 -0.34
C GLU A 95 13.20 -8.75 -1.38
N ASN A 96 12.92 -7.50 -1.72
CA ASN A 96 13.72 -6.78 -2.68
C ASN A 96 15.09 -6.45 -2.07
N GLU A 97 16.14 -6.84 -2.77
CA GLU A 97 17.55 -6.58 -2.42
C GLU A 97 17.98 -5.14 -2.79
N ASP A 98 17.16 -4.42 -3.54
CA ASP A 98 17.44 -3.06 -3.98
C ASP A 98 16.69 -2.04 -3.12
N ILE A 99 17.35 -0.93 -2.80
CA ILE A 99 16.70 0.25 -2.22
C ILE A 99 16.39 1.22 -3.36
N LEU A 100 15.11 1.47 -3.58
CA LEU A 100 14.67 2.40 -4.62
C LEU A 100 15.18 3.81 -4.35
N SER A 101 15.58 4.55 -5.39
CA SER A 101 16.15 5.91 -5.25
C SER A 101 15.21 6.86 -4.47
N ARG A 102 13.90 6.72 -4.63
CA ARG A 102 12.94 7.53 -3.86
C ARG A 102 12.94 7.18 -2.38
N HIS A 103 12.99 5.89 -2.04
CA HIS A 103 13.11 5.42 -0.66
C HIS A 103 14.46 5.84 -0.05
N ALA A 104 15.50 5.78 -0.84
CA ALA A 104 16.83 6.23 -0.45
C ALA A 104 16.87 7.73 -0.13
N CYS A 105 16.11 8.55 -0.86
CA CYS A 105 15.97 9.97 -0.56
C CYS A 105 15.37 10.22 0.83
N SER A 106 14.36 9.46 1.22
CA SER A 106 13.76 9.52 2.56
C SER A 106 14.78 9.17 3.64
N ILE A 107 15.55 8.11 3.43
CA ILE A 107 16.60 7.66 4.37
C ILE A 107 17.73 8.68 4.46
N GLU A 108 18.22 9.20 3.32
CA GLU A 108 19.27 10.21 3.29
C GLU A 108 18.84 11.49 4.02
N SER A 109 17.63 11.97 3.75
CA SER A 109 17.07 13.14 4.41
C SER A 109 17.03 12.95 5.92
N ALA A 110 16.53 11.81 6.41
CA ALA A 110 16.51 11.51 7.84
C ALA A 110 17.92 11.51 8.44
N SER A 111 18.87 10.88 7.78
CA SER A 111 20.27 10.80 8.23
C SER A 111 20.91 12.18 8.35
N ARG A 112 20.75 13.04 7.35
CA ARG A 112 21.32 14.39 7.32
C ARG A 112 20.73 15.33 8.35
N LEU A 113 19.44 15.21 8.59
CA LEU A 113 18.73 16.03 9.58
C LEU A 113 19.08 15.62 11.03
N HIS A 114 19.49 14.38 11.24
CA HIS A 114 19.76 13.82 12.57
C HIS A 114 21.17 13.22 12.67
N PRO A 115 22.24 14.02 12.53
CA PRO A 115 23.61 13.53 12.48
C PRO A 115 24.05 12.82 13.78
N ASN A 116 23.43 13.15 14.92
CA ASN A 116 23.69 12.53 16.22
C ASN A 116 22.70 11.42 16.57
N GLY A 117 21.74 11.11 15.70
CA GLY A 117 20.80 10.02 15.84
C GLY A 117 21.20 8.82 15.01
N LEU A 118 20.67 7.65 15.31
CA LEU A 118 20.84 6.44 14.49
C LEU A 118 19.61 6.17 13.64
N ILE A 119 19.85 5.87 12.38
CA ILE A 119 18.84 5.53 11.39
C ILE A 119 18.94 4.03 11.11
N PHE A 120 17.95 3.27 11.53
CA PHE A 120 17.87 1.84 11.24
C PHE A 120 16.95 1.58 10.05
N VAL A 121 17.49 0.90 9.06
CA VAL A 121 16.76 0.42 7.88
C VAL A 121 16.63 -1.09 8.00
N PHE A 122 15.46 -1.54 8.42
CA PHE A 122 15.14 -2.96 8.58
C PHE A 122 14.80 -3.55 7.21
N MET A 123 15.57 -4.54 6.80
CA MET A 123 15.43 -5.23 5.52
C MET A 123 14.96 -6.64 5.76
N ARG A 124 13.90 -7.06 5.06
CA ARG A 124 13.48 -8.46 5.07
C ARG A 124 14.44 -9.34 4.27
N SER A 125 14.96 -8.83 3.14
CA SER A 125 16.04 -9.50 2.45
C SER A 125 17.31 -9.57 3.30
N GLN A 126 17.93 -10.74 3.32
CA GLN A 126 19.22 -10.97 3.98
C GLN A 126 20.40 -10.37 3.18
N TYR A 127 20.16 -10.06 1.92
CA TYR A 127 21.17 -9.53 1.02
C TYR A 127 20.72 -8.19 0.44
N VAL A 128 21.71 -7.35 0.13
CA VAL A 128 21.52 -6.12 -0.65
C VAL A 128 22.44 -6.13 -1.86
N HIS A 129 21.94 -5.62 -2.97
CA HIS A 129 22.69 -5.55 -4.20
C HIS A 129 23.62 -4.33 -4.21
N LEU A 130 24.94 -4.54 -4.41
CA LEU A 130 25.94 -3.47 -4.34
C LEU A 130 25.99 -2.59 -5.59
N ARG A 131 25.66 -3.13 -6.76
CA ARG A 131 25.76 -2.41 -8.04
C ARG A 131 24.46 -1.82 -8.54
N LYS A 132 23.34 -2.19 -7.93
CA LYS A 132 22.01 -1.68 -8.26
C LYS A 132 21.44 -0.91 -7.08
N GLY A 133 20.48 -0.03 -7.39
CA GLY A 133 19.83 0.78 -6.37
C GLY A 133 20.77 1.78 -5.70
N SER A 134 20.34 2.26 -4.56
CA SER A 134 20.99 3.39 -3.87
C SER A 134 21.77 3.00 -2.62
N PHE A 135 21.92 1.71 -2.33
CA PHE A 135 22.55 1.23 -1.11
C PHE A 135 24.00 1.77 -0.95
N ASN A 136 24.83 1.71 -2.02
CA ASN A 136 26.22 2.17 -1.97
C ASN A 136 26.37 3.65 -1.62
N ARG A 137 25.40 4.48 -2.00
CA ARG A 137 25.41 5.91 -1.65
C ARG A 137 25.00 6.10 -0.19
N LEU A 138 24.01 5.35 0.29
CA LEU A 138 23.53 5.45 1.67
C LEU A 138 24.53 4.91 2.70
N ARG A 139 25.26 3.84 2.40
CA ARG A 139 26.25 3.27 3.33
C ARG A 139 27.42 4.19 3.65
N THR A 140 27.59 5.28 2.92
CA THR A 140 28.61 6.31 3.24
C THR A 140 28.25 7.13 4.47
N TYR A 141 26.97 7.12 4.88
CA TYR A 141 26.50 7.79 6.10
C TYR A 141 26.79 6.93 7.33
N THR A 142 27.59 7.45 8.25
CA THR A 142 28.06 6.70 9.45
C THR A 142 26.94 6.42 10.47
N ASN A 143 25.84 7.15 10.40
CA ASN A 143 24.69 7.01 11.28
C ASN A 143 23.56 6.16 10.69
N ILE A 144 23.74 5.50 9.52
CA ILE A 144 22.77 4.56 8.96
C ILE A 144 23.21 3.13 9.27
N ARG A 145 22.26 2.30 9.69
CA ARG A 145 22.41 0.85 9.91
C ARG A 145 21.41 0.10 9.05
N PHE A 146 21.90 -0.66 8.06
CA PHE A 146 21.09 -1.63 7.33
C PHE A 146 21.16 -2.95 8.06
N VAL A 147 20.02 -3.47 8.48
CA VAL A 147 19.96 -4.70 9.29
C VAL A 147 18.93 -5.66 8.70
N HIS A 148 19.30 -6.94 8.62
CA HIS A 148 18.33 -7.98 8.35
C HIS A 148 17.48 -8.23 9.61
N PHE A 149 16.19 -8.45 9.44
CA PHE A 149 15.31 -8.78 10.54
C PHE A 149 14.52 -10.06 10.30
N ASN A 150 14.31 -10.78 11.39
CA ASN A 150 13.33 -11.86 11.48
C ASN A 150 12.10 -11.34 12.25
N GLU A 151 10.92 -11.58 11.73
CA GLU A 151 9.65 -11.18 12.38
C GLU A 151 9.52 -11.71 13.81
N HIS A 152 9.96 -12.95 14.03
CA HIS A 152 9.93 -13.56 15.35
C HIS A 152 10.71 -12.73 16.38
N ASP A 153 11.89 -12.24 16.03
CA ASP A 153 12.73 -11.46 16.94
C ASP A 153 12.13 -10.07 17.21
N ILE A 154 11.51 -9.48 16.19
CA ILE A 154 10.80 -8.20 16.35
C ILE A 154 9.60 -8.34 17.28
N TYR A 155 8.79 -9.40 17.11
CA TYR A 155 7.58 -9.62 17.92
C TYR A 155 7.84 -10.17 19.31
N SER A 156 9.00 -10.79 19.53
CA SER A 156 9.40 -11.32 20.84
C SER A 156 9.34 -10.23 21.93
N GLY A 157 8.72 -10.55 23.06
CA GLY A 157 8.52 -9.60 24.15
C GLY A 157 7.44 -8.55 23.92
N THR A 158 6.60 -8.72 22.90
CA THR A 158 5.43 -7.87 22.62
C THR A 158 4.15 -8.69 22.59
N THR A 159 3.00 -8.02 22.60
CA THR A 159 1.68 -8.66 22.44
C THR A 159 1.59 -9.47 21.14
N LEU A 160 2.29 -9.06 20.07
CA LEU A 160 2.33 -9.75 18.79
C LEU A 160 3.11 -11.08 18.81
N SER A 161 3.86 -11.38 19.87
CA SER A 161 4.49 -12.70 20.03
C SER A 161 3.47 -13.85 20.05
N ARG A 162 2.22 -13.55 20.38
CA ARG A 162 1.09 -14.50 20.36
C ARG A 162 0.53 -14.80 18.96
N LEU A 163 1.04 -14.17 17.92
CA LEU A 163 0.67 -14.50 16.54
C LEU A 163 1.12 -15.91 16.17
N ASN A 164 0.16 -16.79 15.94
CA ASN A 164 0.40 -18.17 15.53
C ASN A 164 0.93 -18.23 14.07
N GLY A 165 1.90 -19.11 13.79
CA GLY A 165 2.50 -19.28 12.47
C GLY A 165 1.50 -19.59 11.34
N THR A 166 0.42 -20.34 11.62
CA THR A 166 -0.64 -20.62 10.63
C THR A 166 -1.47 -19.38 10.29
N LYS A 167 -1.63 -18.45 11.25
CA LYS A 167 -2.33 -17.19 11.04
C LYS A 167 -1.44 -16.14 10.39
N ARG A 168 -0.12 -16.20 10.60
CA ARG A 168 0.85 -15.43 9.81
C ARG A 168 0.70 -15.70 8.32
N ALA A 169 0.50 -16.94 7.91
CA ALA A 169 0.29 -17.30 6.51
C ALA A 169 -0.96 -16.64 5.89
N GLN A 170 -1.98 -16.29 6.69
CA GLN A 170 -3.17 -15.57 6.23
C GLN A 170 -2.89 -14.08 5.95
N LEU A 171 -1.91 -13.49 6.64
CA LEU A 171 -1.48 -12.10 6.43
C LEU A 171 -0.80 -11.90 5.06
N ILE A 172 -0.36 -13.00 4.42
CA ILE A 172 0.48 -12.99 3.21
C ILE A 172 -0.35 -12.86 1.91
N ARG A 173 -1.67 -12.61 1.93
CA ARG A 173 -2.46 -12.76 0.69
C ARG A 173 -2.52 -11.52 -0.20
N TYR A 174 -2.96 -10.35 0.28
CA TYR A 174 -3.22 -9.20 -0.60
C TYR A 174 -2.39 -7.95 -0.27
N PHE A 175 -2.31 -7.58 0.99
CA PHE A 175 -1.55 -6.43 1.46
C PHE A 175 -0.38 -6.87 2.36
N ALA A 176 0.22 -8.02 2.05
CA ALA A 176 1.26 -8.64 2.86
C ALA A 176 2.37 -7.67 3.28
N ILE A 177 2.88 -6.90 2.30
CA ILE A 177 3.96 -5.93 2.51
C ILE A 177 3.50 -4.82 3.46
N SER A 178 2.32 -4.24 3.23
CA SER A 178 1.78 -3.16 4.05
C SER A 178 1.40 -3.62 5.45
N HIS A 179 0.64 -4.72 5.55
CA HIS A 179 0.22 -5.24 6.86
C HIS A 179 1.41 -5.68 7.71
N MET A 180 2.41 -6.32 7.12
CA MET A 180 3.63 -6.68 7.84
C MET A 180 4.36 -5.43 8.35
N SER A 181 4.44 -4.37 7.54
CA SER A 181 5.00 -3.11 7.98
C SER A 181 4.23 -2.51 9.16
N ASP A 182 2.89 -2.60 9.15
CA ASP A 182 2.04 -2.13 10.25
C ASP A 182 2.31 -2.87 11.58
N PHE A 183 2.50 -4.18 11.55
CA PHE A 183 2.87 -4.96 12.74
C PHE A 183 4.28 -4.62 13.23
N ILE A 184 5.25 -4.57 12.30
CA ILE A 184 6.66 -4.35 12.65
C ILE A 184 6.87 -2.95 13.23
N ARG A 185 6.30 -1.89 12.62
CA ARG A 185 6.44 -0.51 13.14
C ARG A 185 5.91 -0.37 14.55
N THR A 186 4.75 -1.00 14.83
CA THR A 186 4.14 -0.97 16.17
C THR A 186 5.03 -1.69 17.19
N ALA A 187 5.53 -2.88 16.85
CA ALA A 187 6.40 -3.65 17.74
C ALA A 187 7.76 -2.95 18.00
N LEU A 188 8.38 -2.38 16.95
CA LEU A 188 9.64 -1.64 17.08
C LEU A 188 9.50 -0.43 17.99
N LEU A 189 8.47 0.40 17.78
CA LEU A 189 8.22 1.57 18.60
C LEU A 189 7.88 1.18 20.03
N TYR A 190 7.10 0.12 20.23
CA TYR A 190 6.80 -0.39 21.58
C TYR A 190 8.06 -0.84 22.32
N LYS A 191 8.92 -1.65 21.69
CA LYS A 191 10.14 -2.19 22.32
C LYS A 191 11.20 -1.13 22.58
N TYR A 192 11.43 -0.26 21.62
CA TYR A 192 12.63 0.60 21.62
C TYR A 192 12.33 2.08 21.73
N GLY A 193 11.08 2.52 21.48
CA GLY A 193 10.74 3.93 21.30
C GLY A 193 11.46 4.54 20.11
N GLY A 194 11.22 5.82 19.86
CA GLY A 194 11.84 6.57 18.76
C GLY A 194 10.84 7.05 17.72
N VAL A 195 11.30 7.25 16.50
CA VAL A 195 10.49 7.72 15.37
C VAL A 195 10.47 6.65 14.28
N TYR A 196 9.31 6.41 13.73
CA TYR A 196 9.12 5.56 12.55
C TYR A 196 8.73 6.43 11.36
N PHE A 197 9.32 6.15 10.21
CA PHE A 197 8.90 6.67 8.91
C PHE A 197 8.66 5.53 7.94
N ASP A 198 7.57 5.63 7.16
CA ASP A 198 7.46 4.85 5.93
C ASP A 198 8.56 5.28 4.95
N LEU A 199 9.01 4.37 4.10
CA LEU A 199 10.06 4.63 3.11
C LEU A 199 9.71 5.71 2.09
N ASP A 200 8.43 6.09 2.02
CA ASP A 200 7.91 7.14 1.16
C ASP A 200 7.58 8.45 1.90
N VAL A 201 8.18 8.64 3.06
CA VAL A 201 8.14 9.89 3.83
C VAL A 201 9.50 10.59 3.77
N ILE A 202 9.54 11.81 3.26
CA ILE A 202 10.75 12.66 3.28
C ILE A 202 10.64 13.61 4.48
N PRO A 203 11.42 13.43 5.55
CA PRO A 203 11.51 14.44 6.62
C PRO A 203 12.16 15.71 6.10
N LEU A 204 11.63 16.87 6.50
CA LEU A 204 12.13 18.20 6.14
C LEU A 204 12.76 18.93 7.33
N LYS A 205 12.49 18.46 8.54
CA LYS A 205 12.99 19.06 9.79
C LYS A 205 13.33 17.97 10.80
N ARG A 206 13.98 18.39 11.88
CA ARG A 206 14.36 17.49 12.98
C ARG A 206 13.16 17.03 13.77
N PHE A 207 13.08 15.73 14.01
CA PHE A 207 12.02 15.07 14.76
C PHE A 207 12.36 14.84 16.25
N SER A 208 13.51 15.27 16.70
CA SER A 208 13.96 15.08 18.10
C SER A 208 13.08 15.76 19.16
N LEU A 209 12.18 16.65 18.74
CA LEU A 209 11.21 17.31 19.63
C LEU A 209 9.90 16.52 19.79
N PHE A 210 9.66 15.53 18.94
CA PHE A 210 8.43 14.74 18.98
C PHE A 210 8.61 13.51 19.86
N SER A 211 7.65 13.30 20.75
CA SER A 211 7.48 12.11 21.58
C SER A 211 6.00 11.88 21.75
N ASN A 212 5.55 10.65 21.64
CA ASN A 212 4.14 10.25 21.70
C ASN A 212 3.26 11.10 20.75
N THR A 213 3.74 11.30 19.52
CA THR A 213 3.12 12.22 18.55
C THR A 213 2.69 11.46 17.30
N VAL A 214 1.47 11.72 16.87
CA VAL A 214 0.86 11.25 15.61
C VAL A 214 0.21 12.43 14.90
N ALA A 215 -0.18 12.27 13.64
CA ALA A 215 -0.97 13.28 12.94
C ALA A 215 -2.23 12.67 12.30
N LEU A 216 -3.29 13.47 12.28
CA LEU A 216 -4.49 13.13 11.54
C LEU A 216 -4.18 13.09 10.04
N GLU A 217 -4.72 12.12 9.32
CA GLU A 217 -4.79 12.14 7.85
C GLU A 217 -6.11 12.72 7.38
N SER A 218 -7.17 12.38 8.08
CA SER A 218 -8.54 12.82 7.80
C SER A 218 -9.30 13.01 9.10
N ILE A 219 -10.57 13.39 9.00
CA ILE A 219 -11.46 13.48 10.16
C ILE A 219 -11.51 12.11 10.85
N ASP A 220 -11.17 12.08 12.15
CA ASP A 220 -11.28 10.88 12.99
C ASP A 220 -10.33 9.71 12.64
N SER A 221 -9.29 9.95 11.85
CA SER A 221 -8.32 8.92 11.49
C SER A 221 -6.90 9.47 11.46
N VAL A 222 -5.97 8.76 12.12
CA VAL A 222 -4.54 9.05 12.03
C VAL A 222 -3.89 8.25 10.91
N ASN A 223 -2.80 8.79 10.36
CA ASN A 223 -1.93 8.04 9.46
C ASN A 223 -0.79 7.40 10.27
N VAL A 224 -0.29 6.27 9.81
CA VAL A 224 0.78 5.51 10.48
C VAL A 224 2.14 5.62 9.78
N ALA A 225 2.25 6.43 8.73
CA ALA A 225 3.50 6.63 7.99
C ALA A 225 4.54 7.44 8.78
N VAL A 226 4.11 8.23 9.76
CA VAL A 226 4.97 9.00 10.68
C VAL A 226 4.47 8.80 12.10
N LEU A 227 5.28 8.17 12.94
CA LEU A 227 4.95 7.90 14.34
C LEU A 227 6.15 8.24 15.21
N ALA A 228 5.92 8.91 16.33
CA ALA A 228 6.93 9.12 17.36
C ALA A 228 6.37 8.64 18.70
N PHE A 229 7.04 7.68 19.34
CA PHE A 229 6.58 7.12 20.62
C PHE A 229 7.73 6.84 21.57
N GLU A 230 7.47 6.97 22.85
CA GLU A 230 8.29 6.42 23.89
C GLU A 230 8.07 4.89 23.98
N LYS A 231 9.09 4.18 24.46
CA LYS A 231 8.99 2.74 24.62
C LYS A 231 7.85 2.36 25.57
N GLN A 232 7.21 1.22 25.29
CA GLN A 232 6.14 0.64 26.10
C GLN A 232 4.92 1.56 26.30
N HIS A 233 4.66 2.43 25.32
CA HIS A 233 3.50 3.32 25.37
C HIS A 233 2.19 2.52 25.25
N LEU A 234 1.21 2.81 26.12
CA LEU A 234 -0.07 2.10 26.24
C LEU A 234 -0.85 2.03 24.92
N ALA A 235 -0.83 3.13 24.12
CA ALA A 235 -1.54 3.14 22.83
C ALA A 235 -1.01 2.08 21.85
N LEU A 236 0.30 1.80 21.87
CA LEU A 236 0.90 0.79 21.01
C LEU A 236 0.57 -0.63 21.49
N ASP A 237 0.47 -0.85 22.79
CA ASP A 237 0.06 -2.14 23.35
C ASP A 237 -1.39 -2.46 23.01
N ILE A 238 -2.29 -1.49 23.19
CA ILE A 238 -3.70 -1.62 22.77
C ILE A 238 -3.81 -1.81 21.26
N GLN A 239 -3.01 -1.09 20.45
CA GLN A 239 -2.98 -1.31 19.00
C GLN A 239 -2.59 -2.74 18.66
N MET A 240 -1.58 -3.31 19.31
CA MET A 240 -1.16 -4.71 19.10
C MET A 240 -2.25 -5.71 19.51
N ASP A 241 -2.99 -5.45 20.60
CA ASP A 241 -4.14 -6.28 20.97
C ASP A 241 -5.28 -6.22 19.94
N ILE A 242 -5.57 -5.06 19.39
CA ILE A 242 -6.53 -4.89 18.29
C ILE A 242 -6.04 -5.64 17.04
N GLN A 243 -4.78 -5.48 16.65
CA GLN A 243 -4.16 -6.17 15.53
C GLN A 243 -4.26 -7.70 15.69
N LEU A 244 -3.91 -8.21 16.87
CA LEU A 244 -3.99 -9.63 17.19
C LEU A 244 -5.42 -10.15 17.14
N THR A 245 -6.39 -9.38 17.66
CA THR A 245 -7.81 -9.71 17.62
C THR A 245 -8.33 -9.81 16.20
N LEU A 246 -8.02 -8.81 15.36
CA LEU A 246 -8.41 -8.80 13.94
C LEU A 246 -7.87 -10.04 13.21
N VAL A 247 -6.58 -10.37 13.39
CA VAL A 247 -5.98 -11.55 12.74
C VAL A 247 -6.62 -12.85 13.23
N ASN A 248 -6.95 -12.94 14.52
CA ASN A 248 -7.46 -14.16 15.11
C ASN A 248 -8.94 -14.43 14.81
N GLN A 249 -9.75 -13.39 14.72
CA GLN A 249 -11.21 -13.53 14.67
C GLN A 249 -11.79 -13.29 13.27
N GLN A 250 -11.37 -12.22 12.58
CA GLN A 250 -12.01 -11.78 11.34
C GLN A 250 -11.01 -11.06 10.42
N PHE A 251 -9.88 -11.71 10.11
CA PHE A 251 -8.91 -11.06 9.22
C PHE A 251 -9.51 -10.84 7.83
N ASN A 252 -9.70 -9.57 7.48
CA ASN A 252 -10.08 -9.16 6.14
C ASN A 252 -8.83 -8.75 5.34
N ALA A 253 -8.34 -9.68 4.52
CA ALA A 253 -7.17 -9.44 3.67
C ALA A 253 -7.37 -8.31 2.65
N PHE A 254 -8.61 -7.92 2.35
CA PHE A 254 -8.94 -6.83 1.44
C PHE A 254 -9.01 -5.46 2.12
N CYS A 255 -8.95 -5.42 3.44
CA CYS A 255 -8.97 -4.17 4.18
C CYS A 255 -7.55 -3.65 4.38
N TRP A 256 -7.12 -2.75 3.51
CA TRP A 256 -5.77 -2.18 3.52
C TRP A 256 -5.41 -1.47 4.83
N ASN A 257 -6.31 -0.70 5.41
CA ASN A 257 -6.03 0.16 6.56
C ASN A 257 -6.38 -0.44 7.92
N CYS A 258 -6.97 -1.65 7.97
CA CYS A 258 -7.55 -2.20 9.19
C CYS A 258 -6.53 -2.41 10.30
N VAL A 259 -5.36 -2.92 9.99
CA VAL A 259 -4.33 -3.28 11.00
C VAL A 259 -3.33 -2.16 11.27
N GLY A 260 -3.30 -1.13 10.44
CA GLY A 260 -2.47 0.06 10.60
C GLY A 260 -3.29 1.27 11.11
N PRO A 261 -3.70 2.17 10.19
CA PRO A 261 -4.38 3.42 10.55
C PRO A 261 -5.63 3.24 11.42
N ALA A 262 -6.52 2.29 11.06
CA ALA A 262 -7.74 2.06 11.81
C ALA A 262 -7.45 1.49 13.21
N ALA A 263 -6.55 0.51 13.31
CA ALA A 263 -6.18 -0.08 14.60
C ALA A 263 -5.56 0.95 15.55
N LEU A 264 -4.67 1.82 15.04
CA LEU A 264 -4.09 2.89 15.85
C LEU A 264 -5.15 3.95 16.23
N SER A 265 -6.01 4.34 15.30
CA SER A 265 -7.09 5.29 15.60
C SER A 265 -8.01 4.76 16.69
N ASP A 266 -8.37 3.48 16.66
CA ASP A 266 -9.20 2.85 17.69
C ASP A 266 -8.44 2.71 19.02
N ALA A 267 -7.15 2.41 19.01
CA ALA A 267 -6.32 2.39 20.21
C ALA A 267 -6.25 3.78 20.87
N LEU A 268 -6.05 4.82 20.08
CA LEU A 268 -6.03 6.21 20.56
C LEU A 268 -7.37 6.62 21.16
N LYS A 269 -8.50 6.29 20.52
CA LYS A 269 -9.83 6.55 21.08
C LYS A 269 -10.03 5.89 22.45
N ARG A 270 -9.56 4.66 22.60
CA ARG A 270 -9.63 3.93 23.90
C ARG A 270 -8.74 4.57 24.97
N VAL A 271 -7.51 4.95 24.59
CA VAL A 271 -6.57 5.58 25.54
C VAL A 271 -7.04 6.97 25.97
N CYS A 272 -7.63 7.74 25.04
CA CYS A 272 -8.10 9.10 25.30
C CYS A 272 -9.51 9.16 25.87
N ASP A 273 -10.23 8.02 25.95
CA ASP A 273 -11.66 7.95 26.29
C ASP A 273 -12.52 8.87 25.41
N GLU A 274 -12.20 8.92 24.12
CA GLU A 274 -12.86 9.76 23.14
C GLU A 274 -13.59 8.92 22.08
N LYS A 275 -14.78 9.37 21.68
CA LYS A 275 -15.53 8.74 20.57
C LYS A 275 -14.97 9.15 19.21
N LYS A 276 -14.33 10.32 19.13
CA LYS A 276 -13.74 10.86 17.91
C LYS A 276 -12.39 11.49 18.22
N LEU A 277 -11.42 11.23 17.37
CA LEU A 277 -10.11 11.86 17.50
C LEU A 277 -10.20 13.33 17.09
N SER A 278 -9.51 14.16 17.86
CA SER A 278 -9.37 15.59 17.61
C SER A 278 -7.90 16.01 17.77
N ILE A 279 -7.54 17.16 17.20
CA ILE A 279 -6.24 17.77 17.42
C ILE A 279 -6.16 18.19 18.88
N HIS A 280 -5.15 17.73 19.59
CA HIS A 280 -4.88 18.12 20.97
C HIS A 280 -3.41 17.97 21.36
N SER A 281 -3.02 18.70 22.38
CA SER A 281 -1.69 18.59 22.99
C SER A 281 -1.62 17.46 24.01
N LYS A 282 -0.41 17.12 24.43
CA LYS A 282 -0.07 16.03 25.37
C LYS A 282 -0.86 16.03 26.68
N ASP A 283 -1.29 17.19 27.15
CA ASP A 283 -1.94 17.33 28.46
C ASP A 283 -3.34 16.71 28.52
N LYS A 284 -3.97 16.48 27.36
CA LYS A 284 -5.35 16.00 27.28
C LYS A 284 -5.50 14.50 27.25
N CYS A 285 -4.50 13.77 26.74
CA CYS A 285 -4.64 12.36 26.45
C CYS A 285 -3.33 11.60 26.72
N GLN A 286 -3.12 11.11 27.92
CA GLN A 286 -2.03 10.15 28.24
C GLN A 286 -0.67 10.53 27.61
N GLN A 287 -0.34 11.80 27.59
CA GLN A 287 0.86 12.35 26.95
C GLN A 287 0.92 12.18 25.42
N ILE A 288 -0.19 11.88 24.77
CA ILE A 288 -0.26 11.81 23.30
C ILE A 288 -0.54 13.20 22.72
N ASP A 289 0.20 13.52 21.66
CA ASP A 289 0.06 14.74 20.87
C ASP A 289 -0.50 14.39 19.50
N ILE A 290 -1.72 14.83 19.20
CA ILE A 290 -2.37 14.60 17.90
C ILE A 290 -2.28 15.87 17.07
N GLN A 291 -1.39 15.87 16.09
CA GLN A 291 -1.11 16.98 15.20
C GLN A 291 -2.12 17.07 14.05
N PRO A 292 -2.36 18.28 13.51
CA PRO A 292 -3.09 18.42 12.26
C PRO A 292 -2.31 17.80 11.07
N SER A 293 -3.05 17.37 10.06
CA SER A 293 -2.51 16.68 8.87
C SER A 293 -1.34 17.42 8.23
N PHE A 294 -1.40 18.74 8.09
CA PHE A 294 -0.38 19.50 7.38
C PHE A 294 1.01 19.44 8.01
N VAL A 295 1.12 19.02 9.28
CA VAL A 295 2.42 18.93 9.97
C VAL A 295 3.28 17.82 9.37
N PHE A 296 2.70 16.66 9.07
CA PHE A 296 3.40 15.51 8.51
C PHE A 296 2.97 15.19 7.08
N TYR A 297 1.74 15.55 6.69
CA TYR A 297 1.09 15.20 5.42
C TYR A 297 0.52 16.46 4.72
N PRO A 298 1.37 17.46 4.37
CA PRO A 298 0.92 18.76 3.85
C PRO A 298 0.26 18.65 2.47
N ILE A 299 0.54 17.59 1.72
CA ILE A 299 0.00 17.36 0.38
C ILE A 299 -1.04 16.23 0.46
N PRO A 300 -2.34 16.52 0.26
CA PRO A 300 -3.36 15.48 0.19
C PRO A 300 -3.07 14.47 -0.91
N TYR A 301 -3.38 13.19 -0.69
CA TYR A 301 -3.05 12.11 -1.63
C TYR A 301 -3.61 12.35 -3.04
N GLN A 302 -4.75 13.02 -3.19
CA GLN A 302 -5.33 13.36 -4.50
C GLN A 302 -4.47 14.33 -5.31
N LYS A 303 -3.68 15.18 -4.64
CA LYS A 303 -2.80 16.18 -5.26
C LYS A 303 -1.38 15.68 -5.47
N ILE A 304 -1.02 14.55 -4.90
CA ILE A 304 0.37 14.05 -4.92
C ILE A 304 0.93 13.80 -6.33
N PRO A 305 0.16 13.40 -7.36
CA PRO A 305 0.71 13.30 -8.71
C PRO A 305 1.30 14.60 -9.26
N GLN A 306 0.80 15.75 -8.83
CA GLN A 306 1.31 17.07 -9.23
C GLN A 306 2.69 17.34 -8.63
N PHE A 307 3.00 16.75 -7.49
CA PHE A 307 4.29 16.85 -6.83
C PHE A 307 5.45 16.29 -7.67
N PHE A 308 5.16 15.36 -8.60
CA PHE A 308 6.14 14.76 -9.52
C PHE A 308 6.24 15.44 -10.88
N ARG A 309 5.33 16.36 -11.18
CA ARG A 309 5.29 17.08 -12.45
C ARG A 309 5.99 18.43 -12.33
N ARG A 310 6.57 18.88 -13.45
CA ARG A 310 7.20 20.20 -13.54
C ARG A 310 6.25 21.30 -13.10
N SER A 311 6.64 22.07 -12.10
CA SER A 311 5.93 23.28 -11.67
C SER A 311 6.47 24.51 -12.36
N LYS A 312 5.59 25.48 -12.66
CA LYS A 312 5.95 26.80 -13.17
C LYS A 312 6.26 27.79 -12.06
N SER A 313 5.83 27.52 -10.84
CA SER A 313 5.99 28.37 -9.67
C SER A 313 6.78 27.65 -8.57
N ASP A 314 7.54 28.41 -7.80
CA ASP A 314 8.27 27.94 -6.61
C ASP A 314 7.42 28.03 -5.33
N ASP A 315 6.23 28.63 -5.40
CA ASP A 315 5.40 28.93 -4.22
C ASP A 315 5.07 27.68 -3.41
N ASP A 316 4.77 26.56 -4.08
CA ASP A 316 4.46 25.29 -3.41
C ASP A 316 5.67 24.75 -2.62
N ILE A 317 6.88 24.94 -3.17
CA ILE A 317 8.11 24.49 -2.52
C ILE A 317 8.47 25.41 -1.37
N ASP A 318 8.35 26.70 -1.60
CA ASP A 318 8.58 27.72 -0.58
C ASP A 318 7.68 27.49 0.63
N TYR A 319 6.40 27.16 0.40
CA TYR A 319 5.49 26.77 1.45
C TYR A 319 5.99 25.54 2.21
N LEU A 320 6.36 24.45 1.52
CA LEU A 320 6.80 23.22 2.15
C LEU A 320 8.10 23.37 2.95
N VAL A 321 9.05 24.16 2.44
CA VAL A 321 10.38 24.31 3.05
C VAL A 321 10.41 25.39 4.12
N LYS A 322 9.76 26.55 3.86
CA LYS A 322 9.83 27.73 4.73
C LYS A 322 8.79 27.70 5.85
N ASN A 323 7.67 26.98 5.68
CA ASN A 323 6.66 26.87 6.72
C ASN A 323 7.22 26.15 7.95
N SER A 324 7.30 26.86 9.09
CA SER A 324 7.86 26.32 10.34
C SER A 324 7.11 25.11 10.88
N SER A 325 5.84 24.95 10.52
CA SER A 325 4.96 23.88 11.01
C SER A 325 4.93 22.62 10.14
N VAL A 326 5.55 22.63 8.95
CA VAL A 326 5.65 21.44 8.08
C VAL A 326 6.93 20.70 8.40
N TYR A 327 6.83 19.42 8.77
CA TYR A 327 7.97 18.60 9.20
C TYR A 327 8.35 17.49 8.24
N SER A 328 7.40 16.98 7.44
CA SER A 328 7.67 15.94 6.46
C SER A 328 6.70 16.01 5.27
N ILE A 329 7.00 15.23 4.23
CA ILE A 329 6.13 15.03 3.08
C ILE A 329 5.96 13.53 2.88
N HIS A 330 4.72 13.06 2.82
CA HIS A 330 4.38 11.70 2.41
C HIS A 330 3.99 11.71 0.93
N TYR A 331 4.73 10.99 0.09
CA TYR A 331 4.48 11.01 -1.36
C TYR A 331 3.70 9.79 -1.87
N PHE A 332 3.16 8.96 -0.95
CA PHE A 332 2.27 7.83 -1.25
C PHE A 332 2.80 6.96 -2.39
N HIS A 333 3.91 6.26 -2.15
CA HIS A 333 4.64 5.48 -3.18
C HIS A 333 3.73 4.55 -3.97
N HIS A 334 2.81 3.85 -3.33
CA HIS A 334 1.86 2.95 -4.00
C HIS A 334 1.09 3.64 -5.13
N MET A 335 0.71 4.90 -4.96
CA MET A 335 0.00 5.69 -5.98
C MET A 335 0.93 6.35 -7.00
N THR A 336 2.20 6.51 -6.68
CA THR A 336 3.16 7.30 -7.46
C THR A 336 4.30 6.49 -8.07
N MET A 337 4.34 5.16 -7.84
CA MET A 337 5.44 4.30 -8.29
C MET A 337 5.68 4.34 -9.80
N ASN A 338 4.62 4.57 -10.58
CA ASN A 338 4.67 4.64 -12.04
C ASN A 338 4.88 6.07 -12.59
N LEU A 339 4.99 7.08 -11.71
CA LEU A 339 5.23 8.45 -12.14
C LEU A 339 6.72 8.72 -12.25
N ALA A 340 7.14 9.37 -13.34
CA ALA A 340 8.49 9.90 -13.44
C ALA A 340 8.68 11.10 -12.51
N VAL A 341 9.90 11.28 -12.01
CA VAL A 341 10.30 12.53 -11.37
C VAL A 341 10.72 13.50 -12.50
N GLU A 342 9.86 14.45 -12.83
CA GLU A 342 10.20 15.43 -13.84
C GLU A 342 11.22 16.44 -13.28
N CYS A 343 12.17 16.85 -14.13
CA CYS A 343 13.08 17.93 -13.79
C CYS A 343 12.29 19.19 -13.42
N TYR A 344 12.71 19.87 -12.35
CA TYR A 344 12.00 21.05 -11.79
C TYR A 344 10.61 20.74 -11.19
N SER A 345 10.26 19.46 -10.97
CA SER A 345 9.10 19.13 -10.15
C SER A 345 9.35 19.52 -8.70
N PRO A 346 8.30 19.75 -7.90
CA PRO A 346 8.46 19.95 -6.45
C PRO A 346 9.24 18.83 -5.78
N PHE A 347 9.00 17.55 -6.17
CA PHE A 347 9.78 16.41 -5.66
C PHE A 347 11.27 16.55 -5.97
N ALA A 348 11.62 16.87 -7.24
CA ALA A 348 13.03 17.00 -7.66
C ALA A 348 13.76 18.10 -6.87
N ARG A 349 13.11 19.23 -6.62
CA ARG A 349 13.69 20.34 -5.84
C ARG A 349 13.83 20.01 -4.36
N ILE A 350 12.85 19.34 -3.75
CA ILE A 350 12.95 18.83 -2.38
C ILE A 350 14.11 17.82 -2.30
N ALA A 351 14.22 16.91 -3.27
CA ALA A 351 15.30 15.93 -3.32
C ALA A 351 16.67 16.59 -3.42
N GLN A 352 16.82 17.64 -4.22
CA GLN A 352 18.06 18.39 -4.35
C GLN A 352 18.52 19.00 -3.01
N ILE A 353 17.59 19.45 -2.18
CA ILE A 353 17.88 20.06 -0.87
C ILE A 353 18.17 18.99 0.19
N TYR A 354 17.31 17.98 0.29
CA TYR A 354 17.26 17.07 1.42
C TYR A 354 18.01 15.75 1.19
N CYS A 355 18.15 15.30 -0.07
CA CYS A 355 18.86 14.07 -0.43
C CYS A 355 19.77 14.26 -1.66
N PRO A 356 20.74 15.19 -1.62
CA PRO A 356 21.57 15.55 -2.77
C PRO A 356 22.41 14.39 -3.33
N ASN A 357 22.88 13.45 -2.50
CA ASN A 357 23.62 12.29 -2.98
C ASN A 357 22.75 11.32 -3.81
N ILE A 358 21.47 11.26 -3.51
CA ILE A 358 20.50 10.43 -4.23
C ILE A 358 19.89 11.17 -5.41
N TYR A 359 19.84 12.51 -5.37
CA TYR A 359 19.17 13.35 -6.37
C TYR A 359 19.57 13.03 -7.80
N GLU A 360 20.87 12.80 -8.08
CA GLU A 360 21.35 12.44 -9.41
C GLU A 360 20.73 11.14 -9.95
N GLN A 361 20.54 10.14 -9.08
CA GLN A 361 19.88 8.89 -9.45
C GLN A 361 18.38 9.07 -9.74
N LEU A 362 17.73 10.01 -9.06
CA LEU A 362 16.30 10.26 -9.22
C LEU A 362 15.96 10.84 -10.60
N ILE A 363 16.90 11.60 -11.18
CA ILE A 363 16.74 12.25 -12.48
C ILE A 363 17.47 11.52 -13.63
N ASP A 364 18.19 10.41 -13.34
CA ASP A 364 18.87 9.64 -14.40
C ASP A 364 17.85 8.92 -15.29
N PRO A 365 17.80 9.27 -16.60
CA PRO A 365 16.89 8.62 -17.53
C PRO A 365 17.09 7.09 -17.62
N LYS A 366 18.30 6.60 -17.39
CA LYS A 366 18.63 5.16 -17.46
C LYS A 366 18.05 4.38 -16.29
N GLU A 367 18.15 4.89 -15.06
CA GLU A 367 17.49 4.27 -13.89
C GLU A 367 15.97 4.34 -14.01
N PHE A 368 15.46 5.44 -14.51
CA PHE A 368 14.03 5.59 -14.80
C PHE A 368 13.52 4.54 -15.80
N MET A 369 14.26 4.29 -16.86
CA MET A 369 13.92 3.26 -17.86
C MET A 369 14.02 1.84 -17.29
N LEU A 370 14.97 1.56 -16.41
CA LEU A 370 15.12 0.25 -15.74
C LEU A 370 13.96 -0.03 -14.78
N THR A 371 13.49 0.94 -14.03
CA THR A 371 12.30 0.80 -13.18
C THR A 371 11.03 0.64 -14.01
N ARG A 372 10.91 1.35 -15.13
CA ARG A 372 9.76 1.27 -16.04
C ARG A 372 9.68 -0.09 -16.76
N THR A 373 10.81 -0.67 -17.14
CA THR A 373 10.83 -1.98 -17.83
C THR A 373 10.49 -3.15 -16.90
N LYS A 374 10.84 -3.07 -15.61
CA LYS A 374 10.42 -4.10 -14.64
C LYS A 374 8.93 -4.05 -14.33
N THR A 375 8.32 -2.87 -14.27
CA THR A 375 6.86 -2.70 -14.12
C THR A 375 6.08 -2.96 -15.40
N SER A 376 6.70 -2.82 -16.58
CA SER A 376 6.07 -3.04 -17.89
C SER A 376 5.74 -4.51 -18.17
N LYS A 377 6.31 -5.47 -17.45
CA LYS A 377 5.93 -6.90 -17.58
C LYS A 377 4.53 -7.21 -17.05
N TYR A 378 3.91 -6.28 -16.32
CA TYR A 378 2.56 -6.44 -15.75
C TYR A 378 1.52 -5.46 -16.31
N LEU A 379 1.89 -4.64 -17.30
CA LEU A 379 0.89 -3.87 -18.02
C LEU A 379 0.31 -4.77 -19.12
N PHE A 380 -0.92 -5.25 -18.91
CA PHE A 380 -1.74 -5.72 -20.01
C PHE A 380 -1.71 -4.65 -21.11
N THR A 381 -1.36 -5.04 -22.32
CA THR A 381 -1.45 -4.12 -23.46
C THR A 381 -2.92 -3.72 -23.59
N ASN A 382 -3.20 -2.55 -24.16
CA ASN A 382 -4.59 -2.16 -24.46
C ASN A 382 -5.32 -3.25 -25.27
N LEU A 383 -4.57 -4.06 -25.99
CA LEU A 383 -5.05 -5.21 -26.75
C LEU A 383 -5.53 -6.36 -25.83
N ASP A 384 -4.81 -6.66 -24.75
CA ASP A 384 -5.19 -7.72 -23.80
C ASP A 384 -6.47 -7.35 -23.04
N ILE A 385 -6.61 -6.09 -22.67
CA ILE A 385 -7.84 -5.55 -22.05
C ILE A 385 -9.01 -5.63 -23.04
N LEU A 386 -8.77 -5.26 -24.28
CA LEU A 386 -9.77 -5.33 -25.33
C LEU A 386 -10.21 -6.78 -25.57
N LEU A 387 -9.26 -7.72 -25.68
CA LEU A 387 -9.54 -9.15 -25.86
C LEU A 387 -10.28 -9.74 -24.67
N PHE A 388 -9.94 -9.35 -23.44
CA PHE A 388 -10.67 -9.77 -22.23
C PHE A 388 -12.09 -9.24 -22.21
N CYS A 389 -12.30 -7.96 -22.52
CA CYS A 389 -13.63 -7.37 -22.63
C CYS A 389 -14.47 -8.02 -23.74
N LEU A 390 -13.86 -8.33 -24.89
CA LEU A 390 -14.53 -9.03 -25.99
C LEU A 390 -14.91 -10.46 -25.60
N SER A 391 -14.05 -11.19 -24.88
CA SER A 391 -14.35 -12.56 -24.42
C SER A 391 -15.50 -12.59 -23.41
N ILE A 392 -15.57 -11.64 -22.47
CA ILE A 392 -16.70 -11.52 -21.53
C ILE A 392 -17.99 -11.18 -22.28
N SER A 393 -17.92 -10.25 -23.23
CA SER A 393 -19.09 -9.88 -24.03
C SER A 393 -19.61 -11.05 -24.86
N PHE A 394 -18.71 -11.84 -25.43
CA PHE A 394 -19.05 -13.05 -26.19
C PHE A 394 -19.69 -14.13 -25.29
N LEU A 395 -19.13 -14.36 -24.11
CA LEU A 395 -19.70 -15.28 -23.13
C LEU A 395 -21.10 -14.86 -22.68
N PHE A 396 -21.30 -13.57 -22.46
CA PHE A 396 -22.61 -13.02 -22.08
C PHE A 396 -23.65 -13.16 -23.20
N ILE A 397 -23.27 -12.92 -24.46
CA ILE A 397 -24.12 -13.14 -25.62
C ILE A 397 -24.48 -14.64 -25.75
N LEU A 398 -23.53 -15.54 -25.54
CA LEU A 398 -23.76 -16.96 -25.57
C LEU A 398 -24.76 -17.42 -24.51
N ILE A 399 -24.62 -16.91 -23.28
CA ILE A 399 -25.58 -17.18 -22.18
C ILE A 399 -26.98 -16.68 -22.55
N LEU A 400 -27.10 -15.49 -23.14
CA LEU A 400 -28.39 -14.96 -23.56
C LEU A 400 -29.05 -15.79 -24.69
N LEU A 401 -28.24 -16.28 -25.65
CA LEU A 401 -28.72 -17.15 -26.72
C LEU A 401 -29.20 -18.49 -26.17
N LEU A 402 -28.45 -19.10 -25.23
CA LEU A 402 -28.83 -20.35 -24.57
C LEU A 402 -30.10 -20.15 -23.72
N ALA A 403 -30.20 -19.06 -22.96
CA ALA A 403 -31.39 -18.73 -22.18
C ALA A 403 -32.61 -18.48 -23.09
N GLY A 404 -32.43 -17.77 -24.20
CA GLY A 404 -33.47 -17.55 -25.21
C GLY A 404 -33.96 -18.84 -25.86
N SER A 405 -33.04 -19.76 -26.17
CA SER A 405 -33.37 -21.09 -26.67
C SER A 405 -34.14 -21.90 -25.64
N PHE A 406 -33.70 -21.90 -24.38
CA PHE A 406 -34.39 -22.58 -23.28
C PHE A 406 -35.81 -22.04 -23.05
N LEU A 407 -36.01 -20.74 -23.06
CA LEU A 407 -37.33 -20.07 -22.94
C LEU A 407 -38.26 -20.40 -24.13
N SER A 408 -37.70 -20.65 -25.31
CA SER A 408 -38.51 -21.04 -26.48
C SER A 408 -39.07 -22.48 -26.37
N TYR A 409 -38.38 -23.36 -25.62
CA TYR A 409 -38.82 -24.73 -25.36
C TYR A 409 -39.90 -24.83 -24.23
N LEU A 410 -39.96 -23.85 -23.33
CA LEU A 410 -40.91 -23.86 -22.21
C LEU A 410 -42.40 -23.99 -22.62
N PRO A 411 -42.91 -23.29 -23.67
CA PRO A 411 -44.27 -23.44 -24.11
C PRO A 411 -44.58 -24.85 -24.67
N SER A 412 -43.61 -25.42 -25.39
CA SER A 412 -43.74 -26.79 -25.97
C SER A 412 -43.75 -27.85 -24.87
N MET A 413 -42.94 -27.68 -23.82
CA MET A 413 -42.99 -28.57 -22.64
C MET A 413 -44.29 -28.43 -21.85
N ARG A 414 -44.83 -27.25 -21.73
CA ARG A 414 -46.13 -27.01 -21.04
C ARG A 414 -47.27 -27.68 -21.76
N ILE A 415 -47.30 -27.62 -23.09
CA ILE A 415 -48.29 -28.33 -23.94
C ILE A 415 -48.13 -29.84 -23.79
N PHE A 416 -46.89 -30.35 -23.84
CA PHE A 416 -46.63 -31.78 -23.71
C PHE A 416 -47.01 -32.35 -22.33
N ILE A 417 -46.80 -31.57 -21.24
CA ILE A 417 -47.22 -31.97 -19.90
C ILE A 417 -48.74 -31.93 -19.80
N LEU A 418 -49.41 -30.92 -20.34
CA LEU A 418 -50.85 -30.82 -20.34
C LEU A 418 -51.54 -31.93 -21.16
N GLU A 419 -50.99 -32.31 -22.29
CA GLU A 419 -51.49 -33.46 -23.05
C GLU A 419 -51.30 -34.80 -22.31
N ARG A 420 -50.19 -34.99 -21.59
CA ARG A 420 -49.97 -36.20 -20.78
C ARG A 420 -50.93 -36.26 -19.59
N LEU A 421 -51.18 -35.13 -18.92
CA LEU A 421 -52.12 -35.03 -17.81
C LEU A 421 -53.57 -35.27 -18.29
N ARG A 422 -53.95 -34.80 -19.50
CA ARG A 422 -55.25 -35.06 -20.12
C ARG A 422 -55.47 -36.54 -20.49
N LYS A 423 -54.43 -37.27 -20.91
CA LYS A 423 -54.49 -38.69 -21.16
C LYS A 423 -54.61 -39.54 -19.89
N ILE A 424 -54.13 -39.07 -18.76
CA ILE A 424 -54.26 -39.76 -17.46
C ILE A 424 -55.65 -39.52 -16.87
N SER A 425 -56.28 -38.35 -17.13
CA SER A 425 -57.65 -38.03 -16.68
C SER A 425 -58.76 -38.71 -17.44
N ILE A 426 -58.47 -39.43 -18.56
CA ILE A 426 -59.46 -40.15 -19.36
C ILE A 426 -59.41 -41.69 -19.05
N SER A 427 -58.47 -42.12 -18.22
CA SER A 427 -58.28 -43.51 -17.80
C SER A 427 -58.61 -43.76 -16.32
N ILE A 428 -59.30 -42.85 -15.65
CA ILE A 428 -59.98 -42.99 -14.39
C ILE A 428 -61.49 -42.72 -14.66
#